data_d6c6892bba8f4c7966e746a755917404
#
_entry.id   d6c6892bba8f4c7966e746a755917404
#
_cell.length_a   1.000
_cell.length_b   1.000
_cell.length_c   1.000
_cell.angle_alpha   90.00
_cell.angle_beta   90.00
_cell.angle_gamma   90.00
#
_symmetry.space_group_name_H-M   'P 1'
#
loop_
_entity.id
_entity.type
_entity.pdbx_description
1 polymer ?
#
loop_
_entity_poly.entity_id
_entity_poly.type
_entity_poly.pdbx_seq_one_letter_code
_entity_poly.pdbx_strand_id
1 'polypeptide(L)'
;DRYVTIKNHLRKNKYNPKNLYNKSMFNVVDVGFNSIFLRANKDLLELLKIFNLEHKNLQKFIFKSENQIEKLYNEKKGVFTNYDIKNKKKIIVPSITNYFILFADLKNQTINKKIIKNLKKHNQTKKYIFSSIKPNYKKFEEKRYWRGPVWINCNWIIYQGLKNKDKKFANKIKEKTINLIKKKGFYEYYSFKTGEAFGASNFSWTASLFLDLILEKKLN
;
A
#
# COMPACT_ATOMS: atom_id res chain seq x y z
N ASP A 1 -20.79 17.43 6.40
CA ASP A 1 -20.02 16.21 6.26
C ASP A 1 -19.23 16.25 4.95
N ARG A 2 -17.88 16.07 5.03
CA ARG A 2 -16.98 16.15 3.88
C ARG A 2 -17.30 15.12 2.79
N TYR A 3 -17.75 13.93 3.19
CA TYR A 3 -18.14 12.88 2.24
C TYR A 3 -19.39 13.26 1.45
N VAL A 4 -20.39 13.85 2.11
CA VAL A 4 -21.60 14.35 1.44
C VAL A 4 -21.24 15.45 0.44
N THR A 5 -20.35 16.37 0.81
CA THR A 5 -19.89 17.44 -0.07
C THR A 5 -19.19 16.88 -1.32
N ILE A 6 -18.28 15.90 -1.15
CA ILE A 6 -17.61 15.23 -2.27
C ILE A 6 -18.63 14.49 -3.15
N LYS A 7 -19.53 13.72 -2.56
CA LYS A 7 -20.58 12.99 -3.29
C LYS A 7 -21.44 13.94 -4.14
N ASN A 8 -21.88 15.05 -3.58
CA ASN A 8 -22.72 16.03 -4.28
C ASN A 8 -21.93 16.69 -5.42
N HIS A 9 -20.64 16.98 -5.21
CA HIS A 9 -19.76 17.48 -6.26
C HIS A 9 -19.62 16.49 -7.43
N LEU A 10 -19.41 15.20 -7.14
CA LEU A 10 -19.34 14.14 -8.14
C LEU A 10 -20.66 14.04 -8.95
N ARG A 11 -21.81 14.03 -8.26
CA ARG A 11 -23.14 13.99 -8.88
C ARG A 11 -23.38 15.19 -9.78
N LYS A 12 -23.07 16.41 -9.32
CA LYS A 12 -23.22 17.65 -10.09
C LYS A 12 -22.40 17.63 -11.40
N ASN A 13 -21.24 16.95 -11.39
CA ASN A 13 -20.41 16.79 -12.58
C ASN A 13 -20.73 15.47 -13.35
N LYS A 14 -21.86 14.82 -13.08
CA LYS A 14 -22.31 13.58 -13.74
C LYS A 14 -21.23 12.48 -13.76
N TYR A 15 -20.36 12.43 -12.75
CA TYR A 15 -19.23 11.52 -12.65
C TYR A 15 -18.29 11.55 -13.89
N ASN A 16 -18.30 12.60 -14.68
CA ASN A 16 -17.49 12.72 -15.89
C ASN A 16 -16.01 12.92 -15.54
N PRO A 17 -15.09 11.99 -15.90
CA PRO A 17 -13.68 12.07 -15.53
C PRO A 17 -12.98 13.34 -16.01
N LYS A 18 -13.28 13.84 -17.22
CA LYS A 18 -12.67 15.05 -17.78
C LYS A 18 -13.03 16.29 -16.96
N ASN A 19 -14.31 16.39 -16.55
CA ASN A 19 -14.76 17.50 -15.73
C ASN A 19 -14.19 17.41 -14.31
N LEU A 20 -14.13 16.20 -13.75
CA LEU A 20 -13.64 15.97 -12.40
C LEU A 20 -12.14 16.20 -12.28
N TYR A 21 -11.36 15.87 -13.31
CA TYR A 21 -9.91 16.09 -13.30
C TYR A 21 -9.55 17.55 -12.98
N ASN A 22 -10.25 18.51 -13.59
CA ASN A 22 -9.98 19.94 -13.41
C ASN A 22 -10.73 20.58 -12.22
N LYS A 23 -11.92 20.06 -11.88
CA LYS A 23 -12.86 20.69 -10.92
C LYS A 23 -12.88 20.00 -9.55
N SER A 24 -12.28 18.82 -9.40
CA SER A 24 -12.32 18.10 -8.13
C SER A 24 -11.66 18.90 -7.01
N MET A 25 -12.31 18.90 -5.85
CA MET A 25 -11.74 19.46 -4.62
C MET A 25 -10.61 18.60 -4.07
N PHE A 26 -10.61 17.31 -4.40
CA PHE A 26 -9.61 16.33 -4.01
C PHE A 26 -9.14 15.58 -5.26
N ASN A 27 -7.94 15.90 -5.73
CA ASN A 27 -7.33 15.25 -6.88
C ASN A 27 -5.86 14.94 -6.57
N VAL A 28 -5.61 13.69 -6.23
CA VAL A 28 -4.31 13.23 -5.73
C VAL A 28 -3.85 12.02 -6.54
N VAL A 29 -2.61 12.05 -7.00
CA VAL A 29 -1.92 10.85 -7.45
C VAL A 29 -1.46 10.09 -6.20
N ASP A 30 -2.17 9.02 -5.86
CA ASP A 30 -1.87 8.19 -4.70
C ASP A 30 -0.87 7.09 -5.06
N VAL A 31 0.24 7.03 -4.32
CA VAL A 31 1.31 6.04 -4.55
C VAL A 31 0.81 4.63 -4.28
N GLY A 32 0.07 4.43 -3.18
CA GLY A 32 -0.41 3.10 -2.80
C GLY A 32 -1.34 2.52 -3.86
N PHE A 33 -2.33 3.30 -4.30
CA PHE A 33 -3.25 2.88 -5.36
C PHE A 33 -2.52 2.58 -6.67
N ASN A 34 -1.64 3.50 -7.12
CA ASN A 34 -0.90 3.31 -8.36
C ASN A 34 0.09 2.13 -8.29
N SER A 35 0.62 1.82 -7.11
CA SER A 35 1.48 0.63 -6.91
C SER A 35 0.70 -0.67 -7.11
N ILE A 36 -0.50 -0.77 -6.54
CA ILE A 36 -1.38 -1.94 -6.70
C ILE A 36 -1.83 -2.04 -8.17
N PHE A 37 -2.22 -0.92 -8.78
CA PHE A 37 -2.63 -0.87 -10.18
C PHE A 37 -1.51 -1.30 -11.13
N LEU A 38 -0.28 -0.82 -10.91
CA LEU A 38 0.88 -1.21 -11.70
C LEU A 38 1.17 -2.71 -11.57
N ARG A 39 1.08 -3.26 -10.35
CA ARG A 39 1.23 -4.70 -10.11
C ARG A 39 0.16 -5.50 -10.83
N ALA A 40 -1.10 -5.12 -10.73
CA ALA A 40 -2.19 -5.80 -11.42
C ALA A 40 -2.01 -5.83 -12.95
N ASN A 41 -1.50 -4.74 -13.54
CA ASN A 41 -1.17 -4.72 -14.97
C ASN A 41 0.00 -5.64 -15.33
N LYS A 42 1.00 -5.78 -14.45
CA LYS A 42 2.09 -6.74 -14.65
C LYS A 42 1.60 -8.18 -14.57
N ASP A 43 0.74 -8.49 -13.59
CA ASP A 43 0.16 -9.82 -13.46
C ASP A 43 -0.75 -10.14 -14.66
N LEU A 44 -1.53 -9.17 -15.15
CA LEU A 44 -2.30 -9.31 -16.39
C LEU A 44 -1.39 -9.57 -17.60
N LEU A 45 -0.26 -8.87 -17.69
CA LEU A 45 0.71 -9.09 -18.76
C LEU A 45 1.25 -10.53 -18.76
N GLU A 46 1.55 -11.09 -17.59
CA GLU A 46 2.00 -12.48 -17.48
C GLU A 46 0.89 -13.47 -17.89
N LEU A 47 -0.36 -13.20 -17.50
CA LEU A 47 -1.50 -14.02 -17.96
C LEU A 47 -1.66 -13.98 -19.49
N LEU A 48 -1.58 -12.79 -20.09
CA LEU A 48 -1.68 -12.65 -21.56
C LEU A 48 -0.56 -13.42 -22.28
N LYS A 49 0.65 -13.43 -21.73
CA LYS A 49 1.76 -14.24 -22.28
C LYS A 49 1.49 -15.73 -22.18
N ILE A 50 1.01 -16.21 -21.01
CA ILE A 50 0.68 -17.63 -20.79
C ILE A 50 -0.36 -18.12 -21.81
N PHE A 51 -1.35 -17.28 -22.12
CA PHE A 51 -2.41 -17.58 -23.09
C PHE A 51 -2.06 -17.20 -24.54
N ASN A 52 -0.82 -16.74 -24.81
CA ASN A 52 -0.36 -16.28 -26.13
C ASN A 52 -1.26 -15.19 -26.76
N LEU A 53 -1.80 -14.28 -25.94
CA LEU A 53 -2.65 -13.18 -26.38
C LEU A 53 -1.83 -11.92 -26.67
N GLU A 54 -2.37 -11.03 -27.54
CA GLU A 54 -1.72 -9.76 -27.87
C GLU A 54 -1.55 -8.86 -26.63
N HIS A 55 -0.35 -8.35 -26.41
CA HIS A 55 -0.03 -7.62 -25.18
C HIS A 55 0.93 -6.41 -25.35
N LYS A 56 1.32 -6.07 -26.58
CA LYS A 56 2.26 -4.97 -26.85
C LYS A 56 1.81 -3.63 -26.27
N ASN A 57 0.52 -3.31 -26.37
CA ASN A 57 -0.02 -2.06 -25.84
C ASN A 57 0.06 -2.02 -24.32
N LEU A 58 -0.22 -3.13 -23.64
CA LEU A 58 -0.09 -3.23 -22.18
C LEU A 58 1.37 -3.10 -21.74
N GLN A 59 2.33 -3.70 -22.47
CA GLN A 59 3.76 -3.53 -22.17
C GLN A 59 4.19 -2.05 -22.24
N LYS A 60 3.78 -1.34 -23.29
CA LYS A 60 4.05 0.11 -23.44
C LYS A 60 3.43 0.91 -22.29
N PHE A 61 2.19 0.56 -21.92
CA PHE A 61 1.51 1.20 -20.79
C PHE A 61 2.25 0.99 -19.47
N ILE A 62 2.66 -0.25 -19.16
CA ILE A 62 3.43 -0.59 -17.95
C ILE A 62 4.73 0.20 -17.91
N PHE A 63 5.51 0.20 -18.99
CA PHE A 63 6.76 0.95 -19.07
C PHE A 63 6.57 2.45 -18.80
N LYS A 64 5.55 3.06 -19.44
CA LYS A 64 5.21 4.47 -19.21
C LYS A 64 4.80 4.73 -17.76
N SER A 65 4.02 3.81 -17.15
CA SER A 65 3.54 3.94 -15.78
C SER A 65 4.67 3.83 -14.77
N GLU A 66 5.63 2.92 -14.96
CA GLU A 66 6.83 2.83 -14.12
C GLU A 66 7.63 4.13 -14.13
N ASN A 67 7.90 4.68 -15.32
CA ASN A 67 8.64 5.94 -15.45
C ASN A 67 7.90 7.12 -14.79
N GLN A 68 6.57 7.15 -14.83
CA GLN A 68 5.81 8.22 -14.19
C GLN A 68 5.74 8.07 -12.67
N ILE A 69 5.58 6.86 -12.15
CA ILE A 69 5.51 6.64 -10.71
C ILE A 69 6.88 6.93 -10.04
N GLU A 70 7.99 6.67 -10.71
CA GLU A 70 9.32 7.01 -10.19
C GLU A 70 9.51 8.51 -9.92
N LYS A 71 8.83 9.39 -10.64
CA LYS A 71 8.84 10.85 -10.39
C LYS A 71 8.25 11.23 -9.02
N LEU A 72 7.46 10.35 -8.42
CA LEU A 72 6.92 10.54 -7.08
C LEU A 72 7.96 10.25 -5.98
N TYR A 73 9.11 9.68 -6.34
CA TYR A 73 10.18 9.45 -5.38
C TYR A 73 10.74 10.78 -4.84
N ASN A 74 10.89 10.84 -3.54
CA ASN A 74 11.51 11.97 -2.85
C ASN A 74 12.89 11.56 -2.36
N GLU A 75 13.91 11.95 -3.06
CA GLU A 75 15.31 11.60 -2.76
C GLU A 75 15.72 12.02 -1.34
N LYS A 76 15.38 13.26 -0.93
CA LYS A 76 15.74 13.80 0.40
C LYS A 76 15.13 12.99 1.55
N LYS A 77 13.93 12.45 1.36
CA LYS A 77 13.22 11.63 2.36
C LYS A 77 13.46 10.12 2.17
N GLY A 78 13.93 9.70 1.00
CA GLY A 78 14.13 8.29 0.66
C GLY A 78 12.83 7.49 0.61
N VAL A 79 11.71 8.12 0.24
CA VAL A 79 10.37 7.49 0.15
C VAL A 79 9.60 8.03 -1.06
N PHE A 80 8.61 7.27 -1.50
CA PHE A 80 7.61 7.79 -2.42
C PHE A 80 6.61 8.66 -1.68
N THR A 81 6.02 9.63 -2.38
CA THR A 81 5.07 10.60 -1.83
C THR A 81 3.91 10.78 -2.77
N ASN A 82 2.72 10.95 -2.24
CA ASN A 82 1.55 11.32 -3.04
C ASN A 82 1.75 12.72 -3.65
N TYR A 83 1.00 13.02 -4.70
CA TYR A 83 1.08 14.30 -5.39
C TYR A 83 -0.31 14.95 -5.51
N ASP A 84 -0.42 16.17 -5.01
CA ASP A 84 -1.61 17.00 -5.13
C ASP A 84 -1.59 17.69 -6.50
N ILE A 85 -2.48 17.27 -7.39
CA ILE A 85 -2.54 17.78 -8.77
C ILE A 85 -2.95 19.25 -8.77
N LYS A 86 -3.92 19.61 -7.96
CA LYS A 86 -4.46 20.98 -7.91
C LYS A 86 -3.42 21.99 -7.43
N ASN A 87 -2.72 21.66 -6.35
CA ASN A 87 -1.72 22.54 -5.74
C ASN A 87 -0.30 22.28 -6.28
N LYS A 88 -0.13 21.38 -7.25
CA LYS A 88 1.14 21.01 -7.89
C LYS A 88 2.26 20.71 -6.88
N LYS A 89 1.97 20.01 -5.80
CA LYS A 89 2.94 19.73 -4.73
C LYS A 89 2.91 18.29 -4.23
N LYS A 90 4.07 17.82 -3.77
CA LYS A 90 4.19 16.52 -3.09
C LYS A 90 3.54 16.56 -1.71
N ILE A 91 2.75 15.53 -1.37
CA ILE A 91 2.13 15.35 -0.06
C ILE A 91 3.02 14.42 0.75
N ILE A 92 3.74 14.98 1.73
CA ILE A 92 4.71 14.25 2.55
C ILE A 92 4.05 13.81 3.86
N VAL A 93 3.36 12.67 3.81
CA VAL A 93 2.80 12.01 5.00
C VAL A 93 3.48 10.66 5.15
N PRO A 94 4.04 10.31 6.33
CA PRO A 94 4.75 9.05 6.53
C PRO A 94 3.78 7.86 6.69
N SER A 95 3.06 7.55 5.61
CA SER A 95 2.11 6.44 5.52
C SER A 95 2.81 5.16 5.10
N ILE A 96 2.29 4.02 5.56
CA ILE A 96 2.73 2.69 5.11
C ILE A 96 2.49 2.49 3.61
N THR A 97 1.47 3.13 3.03
CA THR A 97 1.15 3.05 1.60
C THR A 97 2.26 3.60 0.71
N ASN A 98 3.13 4.47 1.23
CA ASN A 98 4.30 4.99 0.51
C ASN A 98 5.31 3.89 0.16
N TYR A 99 5.24 2.73 0.83
CA TYR A 99 6.09 1.56 0.63
C TYR A 99 5.44 0.48 -0.23
N PHE A 100 4.17 0.64 -0.64
CA PHE A 100 3.50 -0.30 -1.54
C PHE A 100 4.18 -0.40 -2.91
N ILE A 101 5.02 0.56 -3.24
CA ILE A 101 5.88 0.53 -4.43
C ILE A 101 6.77 -0.73 -4.50
N LEU A 102 7.11 -1.33 -3.36
CA LEU A 102 7.83 -2.60 -3.31
C LEU A 102 7.00 -3.75 -3.92
N PHE A 103 5.69 -3.71 -3.76
CA PHE A 103 4.74 -4.65 -4.37
C PHE A 103 4.60 -4.45 -5.88
N ALA A 104 4.69 -3.20 -6.35
CA ALA A 104 4.69 -2.87 -7.77
C ALA A 104 5.90 -3.43 -8.53
N ASP A 105 6.94 -3.83 -7.81
CA ASP A 105 8.16 -4.45 -8.34
C ASP A 105 8.86 -3.61 -9.42
N LEU A 106 9.28 -2.41 -9.05
CA LEU A 106 10.04 -1.52 -9.94
C LEU A 106 11.39 -2.14 -10.31
N LYS A 107 11.83 -1.91 -11.54
CA LYS A 107 13.13 -2.37 -12.05
C LYS A 107 14.31 -1.66 -11.39
N ASN A 108 14.12 -0.45 -10.87
CA ASN A 108 15.18 0.38 -10.28
C ASN A 108 15.65 -0.17 -8.92
N GLN A 109 16.71 -0.98 -8.95
CA GLN A 109 17.25 -1.64 -7.77
C GLN A 109 17.85 -0.66 -6.74
N THR A 110 18.36 0.48 -7.18
CA THR A 110 18.91 1.51 -6.28
C THR A 110 17.80 2.12 -5.43
N ILE A 111 16.68 2.47 -6.04
CA ILE A 111 15.50 2.96 -5.32
C ILE A 111 14.97 1.86 -4.39
N ASN A 112 14.84 0.62 -4.85
CA ASN A 112 14.36 -0.50 -4.02
C ASN A 112 15.20 -0.65 -2.75
N LYS A 113 16.54 -0.65 -2.85
CA LYS A 113 17.44 -0.73 -1.68
C LYS A 113 17.22 0.42 -0.70
N LYS A 114 17.11 1.67 -1.20
CA LYS A 114 16.86 2.87 -0.37
C LYS A 114 15.50 2.76 0.36
N ILE A 115 14.44 2.33 -0.33
CA ILE A 115 13.10 2.16 0.23
C ILE A 115 13.08 1.07 1.31
N ILE A 116 13.70 -0.08 1.08
CA ILE A 116 13.79 -1.16 2.07
C ILE A 116 14.55 -0.68 3.32
N LYS A 117 15.69 0.01 3.15
CA LYS A 117 16.42 0.61 4.27
C LYS A 117 15.56 1.57 5.08
N ASN A 118 14.76 2.40 4.41
CA ASN A 118 13.87 3.36 5.07
C ASN A 118 12.69 2.67 5.76
N LEU A 119 12.09 1.65 5.12
CA LEU A 119 11.01 0.85 5.70
C LEU A 119 11.44 0.17 7.01
N LYS A 120 12.67 -0.37 7.07
CA LYS A 120 13.21 -0.93 8.31
C LYS A 120 13.25 0.09 9.46
N LYS A 121 13.45 1.38 9.15
CA LYS A 121 13.40 2.49 10.13
C LYS A 121 11.98 2.94 10.45
N HIS A 122 11.00 2.64 9.61
CA HIS A 122 9.60 3.01 9.85
C HIS A 122 9.02 2.27 11.06
N ASN A 123 9.38 1.01 11.24
CA ASN A 123 8.96 0.19 12.37
C ASN A 123 9.95 0.33 13.53
N GLN A 124 9.66 1.22 14.47
CA GLN A 124 10.49 1.44 15.66
C GLN A 124 10.12 0.54 16.83
N THR A 125 9.02 -0.22 16.76
CA THR A 125 8.63 -1.16 17.81
C THR A 125 9.02 -2.58 17.44
N LYS A 126 9.56 -3.30 18.43
CA LYS A 126 9.94 -4.71 18.27
C LYS A 126 8.74 -5.67 18.32
N LYS A 127 7.56 -5.21 18.79
CA LYS A 127 6.43 -6.09 19.15
C LYS A 127 5.47 -6.36 17.98
N TYR A 128 4.95 -5.31 17.35
CA TYR A 128 3.98 -5.45 16.26
C TYR A 128 4.57 -4.97 14.93
N ILE A 129 3.81 -5.17 13.85
CA ILE A 129 4.20 -4.83 12.50
C ILE A 129 3.93 -3.33 12.20
N PHE A 130 3.78 -2.97 10.96
CA PHE A 130 3.66 -1.57 10.57
C PHE A 130 2.29 -0.99 10.91
N SER A 131 2.30 0.18 11.54
CA SER A 131 1.13 1.04 11.65
C SER A 131 0.83 1.74 10.32
N SER A 132 -0.41 2.14 10.12
CA SER A 132 -0.85 2.85 8.91
C SER A 132 -0.14 4.19 8.70
N ILE A 133 0.24 4.86 9.77
CA ILE A 133 1.09 6.07 9.80
C ILE A 133 2.21 5.87 10.82
N LYS A 134 3.37 6.46 10.55
CA LYS A 134 4.53 6.38 11.44
C LYS A 134 4.20 6.89 12.86
N PRO A 135 4.53 6.13 13.93
CA PRO A 135 4.06 6.43 15.29
C PRO A 135 4.51 7.78 15.86
N ASN A 136 5.65 8.32 15.41
CA ASN A 136 6.14 9.61 15.83
C ASN A 136 5.63 10.81 14.99
N TYR A 137 4.70 10.56 14.09
CA TYR A 137 4.07 11.62 13.30
C TYR A 137 3.01 12.34 14.13
N LYS A 138 3.00 13.66 14.08
CA LYS A 138 2.11 14.53 14.90
C LYS A 138 0.61 14.23 14.78
N LYS A 139 0.18 13.59 13.69
CA LYS A 139 -1.22 13.19 13.48
C LYS A 139 -1.46 11.70 13.73
N PHE A 140 -0.53 11.00 14.35
CA PHE A 140 -0.75 9.61 14.75
C PHE A 140 -1.81 9.54 15.84
N GLU A 141 -2.83 8.71 15.62
CA GLU A 141 -3.90 8.41 16.57
C GLU A 141 -4.13 6.90 16.54
N GLU A 142 -3.82 6.23 17.64
CA GLU A 142 -3.74 4.76 17.72
C GLU A 142 -5.02 4.03 17.30
N LYS A 143 -6.19 4.60 17.60
CA LYS A 143 -7.49 3.98 17.32
C LYS A 143 -8.18 4.58 16.07
N ARG A 144 -7.55 5.52 15.40
CA ARG A 144 -8.19 6.24 14.30
C ARG A 144 -7.88 5.64 12.95
N TYR A 145 -8.67 4.68 12.57
CA TYR A 145 -8.80 4.00 11.28
C TYR A 145 -7.50 3.96 10.43
N TRP A 146 -7.23 4.94 9.56
CA TRP A 146 -6.01 5.04 8.74
C TRP A 146 -4.91 5.93 9.33
N ARG A 147 -5.00 6.35 10.61
CA ARG A 147 -4.03 7.25 11.23
C ARG A 147 -3.28 6.65 12.43
N GLY A 148 -3.18 5.34 12.52
CA GLY A 148 -2.48 4.69 13.63
C GLY A 148 -2.50 3.17 13.59
N PRO A 149 -3.66 2.52 13.42
CA PRO A 149 -3.79 1.08 13.52
C PRO A 149 -2.91 0.28 12.56
N VAL A 150 -2.69 -0.97 12.94
CA VAL A 150 -2.11 -2.02 12.09
C VAL A 150 -3.21 -2.62 11.23
N TRP A 151 -3.02 -2.63 9.93
CA TRP A 151 -3.89 -3.27 8.96
C TRP A 151 -3.19 -4.49 8.36
N ILE A 152 -3.86 -5.63 8.37
CA ILE A 152 -3.26 -6.88 7.87
C ILE A 152 -3.00 -6.83 6.38
N ASN A 153 -3.91 -6.26 5.59
CA ASN A 153 -3.73 -6.06 4.16
C ASN A 153 -2.50 -5.21 3.81
N CYS A 154 -2.24 -4.14 4.56
CA CYS A 154 -1.04 -3.32 4.35
C CYS A 154 0.23 -4.13 4.61
N ASN A 155 0.25 -4.92 5.68
CA ASN A 155 1.40 -5.74 6.03
C ASN A 155 1.60 -6.90 5.04
N TRP A 156 0.52 -7.47 4.54
CA TRP A 156 0.55 -8.48 3.48
C TRP A 156 1.14 -7.91 2.19
N ILE A 157 0.70 -6.73 1.73
CA ILE A 157 1.25 -6.07 0.53
C ILE A 157 2.75 -5.83 0.69
N ILE A 158 3.20 -5.35 1.85
CA ILE A 158 4.63 -5.14 2.14
C ILE A 158 5.38 -6.48 2.13
N TYR A 159 4.83 -7.51 2.74
CA TYR A 159 5.41 -8.85 2.72
C TYR A 159 5.60 -9.36 1.29
N GLN A 160 4.57 -9.31 0.47
CA GLN A 160 4.61 -9.73 -0.94
C GLN A 160 5.66 -8.94 -1.74
N GLY A 161 5.78 -7.63 -1.50
CA GLY A 161 6.78 -6.78 -2.13
C GLY A 161 8.23 -7.08 -1.71
N LEU A 162 8.42 -7.69 -0.56
CA LEU A 162 9.75 -7.97 0.02
C LEU A 162 10.23 -9.41 -0.20
N LYS A 163 9.35 -10.37 -0.40
CA LYS A 163 9.70 -11.81 -0.34
C LYS A 163 10.85 -12.22 -1.25
N ASN A 164 11.00 -11.57 -2.40
CA ASN A 164 12.10 -11.82 -3.34
C ASN A 164 13.24 -10.78 -3.24
N LYS A 165 13.11 -9.75 -2.39
CA LYS A 165 14.10 -8.65 -2.26
C LYS A 165 14.86 -8.69 -0.92
N ASP A 166 14.17 -9.09 0.14
CA ASP A 166 14.73 -9.24 1.49
C ASP A 166 13.96 -10.34 2.24
N LYS A 167 14.24 -11.58 1.91
CA LYS A 167 13.56 -12.79 2.45
C LYS A 167 13.53 -12.81 3.99
N LYS A 168 14.65 -12.46 4.64
CA LYS A 168 14.74 -12.42 6.11
C LYS A 168 13.77 -11.42 6.72
N PHE A 169 13.68 -10.22 6.15
CA PHE A 169 12.78 -9.18 6.64
C PHE A 169 11.32 -9.50 6.31
N ALA A 170 11.04 -10.03 5.12
CA ALA A 170 9.72 -10.51 4.73
C ALA A 170 9.21 -11.59 5.69
N ASN A 171 9.98 -12.62 5.99
CA ASN A 171 9.60 -13.68 6.93
C ASN A 171 9.29 -13.13 8.33
N LYS A 172 10.06 -12.16 8.82
CA LYS A 172 9.76 -11.50 10.09
C LYS A 172 8.40 -10.78 10.08
N ILE A 173 8.02 -10.16 8.96
CA ILE A 173 6.71 -9.53 8.81
C ILE A 173 5.61 -10.58 8.81
N LYS A 174 5.77 -11.65 8.02
CA LYS A 174 4.87 -12.79 7.93
C LYS A 174 4.58 -13.40 9.30
N GLU A 175 5.63 -13.78 10.02
CA GLU A 175 5.52 -14.41 11.35
C GLU A 175 4.79 -13.50 12.35
N LYS A 176 5.15 -12.22 12.39
CA LYS A 176 4.48 -11.28 13.30
C LYS A 176 3.02 -11.07 12.95
N THR A 177 2.67 -11.05 11.66
CA THR A 177 1.30 -10.94 11.19
C THR A 177 0.49 -12.16 11.61
N ILE A 178 1.00 -13.36 11.34
CA ILE A 178 0.37 -14.63 11.75
C ILE A 178 0.18 -14.69 13.28
N ASN A 179 1.21 -14.34 14.04
CA ASN A 179 1.16 -14.37 15.50
C ASN A 179 0.15 -13.38 16.10
N LEU A 180 0.02 -12.18 15.49
CA LEU A 180 -0.98 -11.21 15.90
C LEU A 180 -2.39 -11.76 15.69
N ILE A 181 -2.68 -12.32 14.51
CA ILE A 181 -4.00 -12.87 14.19
C ILE A 181 -4.31 -14.10 15.05
N LYS A 182 -3.39 -15.04 15.21
CA LYS A 182 -3.57 -16.21 16.10
C LYS A 182 -3.92 -15.82 17.53
N LYS A 183 -3.31 -14.73 18.03
CA LYS A 183 -3.50 -14.28 19.40
C LYS A 183 -4.78 -13.45 19.60
N LYS A 184 -5.24 -12.75 18.58
CA LYS A 184 -6.30 -11.73 18.70
C LYS A 184 -7.56 -12.03 17.89
N GLY A 185 -7.53 -13.00 16.97
CA GLY A 185 -8.64 -13.34 16.09
C GLY A 185 -8.67 -12.50 14.81
N PHE A 186 -9.75 -12.70 14.01
CA PHE A 186 -9.94 -12.04 12.72
C PHE A 186 -10.73 -10.75 12.90
N TYR A 187 -10.01 -9.66 13.09
CA TYR A 187 -10.57 -8.32 13.21
C TYR A 187 -10.14 -7.41 12.06
N GLU A 188 -10.84 -6.29 11.91
CA GLU A 188 -10.60 -5.34 10.83
C GLU A 188 -9.23 -4.68 10.93
N TYR A 189 -8.83 -4.22 12.13
CA TYR A 189 -7.52 -3.63 12.39
C TYR A 189 -7.13 -3.79 13.88
N TYR A 190 -5.88 -3.46 14.21
CA TYR A 190 -5.31 -3.72 15.54
C TYR A 190 -4.53 -2.52 16.05
N SER A 191 -4.45 -2.38 17.39
CA SER A 191 -3.57 -1.41 18.02
C SER A 191 -2.11 -1.69 17.68
N PHE A 192 -1.41 -0.65 17.27
CA PHE A 192 0.04 -0.74 17.03
C PHE A 192 0.83 -0.94 18.34
N LYS A 193 0.36 -0.42 19.48
CA LYS A 193 1.06 -0.50 20.77
C LYS A 193 0.76 -1.79 21.52
N THR A 194 -0.52 -2.16 21.60
CA THR A 194 -0.98 -3.28 22.43
C THR A 194 -1.34 -4.54 21.65
N GLY A 195 -1.61 -4.41 20.34
CA GLY A 195 -2.19 -5.46 19.51
C GLY A 195 -3.67 -5.71 19.80
N GLU A 196 -4.33 -4.88 20.59
CA GLU A 196 -5.77 -4.94 20.81
C GLU A 196 -6.52 -4.87 19.49
N ALA A 197 -7.55 -5.68 19.35
CA ALA A 197 -8.35 -5.79 18.13
C ALA A 197 -9.46 -4.73 18.11
N PHE A 198 -9.69 -4.15 16.93
CA PHE A 198 -10.68 -3.10 16.70
C PHE A 198 -11.46 -3.32 15.39
N GLY A 199 -12.56 -2.59 15.26
CA GLY A 199 -13.44 -2.67 14.10
C GLY A 199 -14.31 -3.93 14.12
N ALA A 200 -14.70 -4.39 12.94
CA ALA A 200 -15.54 -5.58 12.81
C ALA A 200 -14.79 -6.86 13.20
N SER A 201 -15.43 -7.73 13.96
CA SER A 201 -14.97 -9.11 14.24
C SER A 201 -15.35 -10.04 13.08
N ASN A 202 -14.74 -11.23 13.04
CA ASN A 202 -14.93 -12.21 11.95
C ASN A 202 -14.69 -11.60 10.57
N PHE A 203 -13.70 -10.75 10.48
CA PHE A 203 -13.44 -9.93 9.29
C PHE A 203 -12.80 -10.78 8.17
N SER A 204 -13.55 -11.01 7.11
CA SER A 204 -13.17 -11.92 6.02
C SER A 204 -11.86 -11.55 5.33
N TRP A 205 -11.57 -10.26 5.18
CA TRP A 205 -10.31 -9.80 4.58
C TRP A 205 -9.09 -10.26 5.39
N THR A 206 -9.12 -10.11 6.72
CA THR A 206 -8.05 -10.61 7.60
C THR A 206 -7.96 -12.13 7.57
N ALA A 207 -9.10 -12.83 7.54
CA ALA A 207 -9.14 -14.29 7.49
C ALA A 207 -8.55 -14.84 6.20
N SER A 208 -8.91 -14.29 5.04
CA SER A 208 -8.38 -14.72 3.73
C SER A 208 -6.87 -14.49 3.62
N LEU A 209 -6.38 -13.34 4.07
CA LEU A 209 -4.93 -13.05 4.05
C LEU A 209 -4.15 -13.91 5.06
N PHE A 210 -4.76 -14.29 6.17
CA PHE A 210 -4.16 -15.25 7.10
C PHE A 210 -3.99 -16.62 6.44
N LEU A 211 -5.01 -17.11 5.74
CA LEU A 211 -4.92 -18.38 5.00
C LEU A 211 -3.82 -18.33 3.93
N ASP A 212 -3.75 -17.25 3.16
CA ASP A 212 -2.69 -17.05 2.17
C ASP A 212 -1.30 -17.13 2.82
N LEU A 213 -1.10 -16.41 3.94
CA LEU A 213 0.17 -16.41 4.65
C LEU A 213 0.58 -17.79 5.21
N ILE A 214 -0.34 -18.59 5.71
CA ILE A 214 0.00 -19.91 6.28
C ILE A 214 0.16 -20.99 5.20
N LEU A 215 -0.58 -20.92 4.10
CA LEU A 215 -0.53 -21.90 3.03
C LEU A 215 0.71 -21.73 2.16
N GLU A 216 1.21 -20.53 1.97
CA GLU A 216 2.43 -20.24 1.20
C GLU A 216 3.68 -21.04 1.68
N LYS A 217 3.68 -21.57 2.91
CA LYS A 217 4.73 -22.50 3.41
C LYS A 217 4.69 -23.87 2.76
N LYS A 218 3.57 -24.27 2.17
CA LYS A 218 3.36 -25.62 1.59
C LYS A 218 3.70 -25.68 0.10
N LEU A 219 3.96 -24.54 -0.53
CA LEU A 219 4.21 -24.43 -1.97
C LEU A 219 5.68 -24.18 -2.33
N ASN A 220 6.57 -24.08 -1.33
CA ASN A 220 8.02 -23.94 -1.45
C ASN A 220 8.72 -25.17 -0.85
#